data_16aa8957e8c7a0203c43da160e7bc050
#
_entry.id   16aa8957e8c7a0203c43da160e7bc050
#
_cell.length_a   1.000
_cell.length_b   1.000
_cell.length_c   1.000
_cell.angle_alpha   90.00
_cell.angle_beta   90.00
_cell.angle_gamma   90.00
#
_symmetry.space_group_name_H-M   'P 1'
#
loop_
_entity.id
_entity.type
_entity.pdbx_description
1 polymer ?
#
loop_
_entity_poly.entity_id
_entity_poly.type
_entity_poly.pdbx_seq_one_letter_code
_entity_poly.pdbx_strand_id
1 'polypeptide(L)'
;MCGPYFFRLVLKTPGMTKDQYILLYQKSLQGKCTPEEIEQLNQYEDDFEWIEADTANKEQADRIYANLLEEMQKQQQPGFVFNWKKLSAAAAILVFVTLSIFIGLRQKTSLKSDLKTAKQALPIQPGTTKATLILGDGSTVNLNDASNGQIASENGTAVIKKEGGELAYNVLATTPDEIIFNTISIPRGGQYNLTLPDGSKVWLNADSKLRFPTQFVGNSREVELEGEAYFEVAANKKMPFYVTAGGMKVKVLGTHFNVMAYGDEPFVKTTLLEGRVMLSSAGANAYLKPGEQGVFAANKFAVSKADIDQEMAWKNGYFIFNGESLSAVMRKVSRWYDVEVSYSTHNNNLTYTGSVSRFKNIGEVLKVLSLTGTVKFNVQERRVTVIN
;
A
#
# COMPACT_ATOMS: atom_id res chain seq x y z
N MET A 1 23.10 14.46 32.99
CA MET A 1 23.27 14.32 31.55
C MET A 1 23.01 12.85 31.22
N CYS A 2 21.77 12.48 30.96
CA CYS A 2 21.39 11.13 30.48
C CYS A 2 20.98 11.31 29.02
N GLY A 3 21.72 10.66 28.13
CA GLY A 3 21.47 10.67 26.70
C GLY A 3 20.20 9.87 26.35
N PRO A 4 19.65 10.06 25.15
CA PRO A 4 18.40 9.44 24.74
C PRO A 4 18.57 7.92 24.61
N TYR A 5 17.71 7.17 25.26
CA TYR A 5 17.68 5.71 25.16
C TYR A 5 17.03 5.29 23.83
N PHE A 6 17.84 4.73 22.93
CA PHE A 6 17.37 3.99 21.77
C PHE A 6 16.81 2.64 22.22
N PHE A 7 15.51 2.42 22.08
CA PHE A 7 14.94 1.09 22.19
C PHE A 7 14.84 0.47 20.79
N ARG A 8 15.72 -0.45 20.53
CA ARG A 8 15.67 -1.30 19.35
C ARG A 8 15.07 -2.64 19.75
N LEU A 9 13.81 -2.88 19.42
CA LEU A 9 13.22 -4.21 19.52
C LEU A 9 13.62 -5.01 18.27
N VAL A 10 14.71 -5.79 18.39
CA VAL A 10 15.15 -6.70 17.33
C VAL A 10 14.45 -8.03 17.55
N LEU A 11 13.32 -8.24 16.90
CA LEU A 11 12.78 -9.58 16.69
C LEU A 11 13.57 -10.20 15.52
N LYS A 12 14.64 -10.92 15.86
CA LYS A 12 15.43 -11.67 14.87
C LYS A 12 14.65 -12.88 14.41
N THR A 13 14.06 -12.81 13.22
CA THR A 13 13.88 -13.99 12.39
C THR A 13 15.03 -14.06 11.38
N PRO A 14 15.67 -15.22 11.21
CA PRO A 14 16.79 -15.34 10.28
C PRO A 14 16.27 -15.38 8.86
N GLY A 15 16.57 -14.37 8.04
CA GLY A 15 16.37 -14.62 6.62
C GLY A 15 16.45 -13.45 5.64
N MET A 16 15.81 -12.34 5.86
CA MET A 16 15.76 -11.29 4.83
C MET A 16 16.01 -9.90 5.41
N THR A 17 16.88 -9.11 4.76
CA THR A 17 17.09 -7.69 5.10
C THR A 17 16.00 -6.83 4.46
N LYS A 18 15.80 -5.58 4.96
CA LYS A 18 14.89 -4.58 4.37
C LYS A 18 15.17 -4.37 2.87
N ASP A 19 16.45 -4.30 2.48
CA ASP A 19 16.84 -4.09 1.08
C ASP A 19 16.49 -5.31 0.21
N GLN A 20 16.69 -6.51 0.74
CA GLN A 20 16.28 -7.76 0.06
C GLN A 20 14.77 -7.85 -0.07
N TYR A 21 14.01 -7.44 0.95
CA TYR A 21 12.56 -7.34 0.88
C TYR A 21 12.11 -6.37 -0.22
N ILE A 22 12.69 -5.16 -0.27
CA ILE A 22 12.37 -4.16 -1.30
C ILE A 22 12.64 -4.71 -2.70
N LEU A 23 13.78 -5.41 -2.88
CA LEU A 23 14.13 -6.00 -4.16
C LEU A 23 13.16 -7.11 -4.59
N LEU A 24 12.83 -8.03 -3.67
CA LEU A 24 11.84 -9.09 -3.91
C LEU A 24 10.44 -8.53 -4.14
N TYR A 25 10.07 -7.49 -3.41
CA TYR A 25 8.81 -6.77 -3.61
C TYR A 25 8.72 -6.19 -5.02
N GLN A 26 9.74 -5.48 -5.47
CA GLN A 26 9.80 -4.94 -6.83
C GLN A 26 9.76 -6.05 -7.89
N LYS A 27 10.40 -7.19 -7.62
CA LYS A 27 10.35 -8.38 -8.47
C LYS A 27 8.96 -9.00 -8.53
N SER A 28 8.23 -9.02 -7.41
CA SER A 28 6.85 -9.52 -7.34
C SER A 28 5.90 -8.64 -8.13
N LEU A 29 6.10 -7.31 -8.11
CA LEU A 29 5.34 -6.37 -8.92
C LEU A 29 5.50 -6.60 -10.42
N GLN A 30 6.62 -7.19 -10.84
CA GLN A 30 6.89 -7.56 -12.23
C GLN A 30 6.37 -8.96 -12.57
N GLY A 31 5.71 -9.66 -11.64
CA GLY A 31 5.24 -11.03 -11.83
C GLY A 31 6.36 -12.06 -12.01
N LYS A 32 7.59 -11.75 -11.56
CA LYS A 32 8.79 -12.57 -11.78
C LYS A 32 9.21 -13.40 -10.56
N CYS A 33 8.48 -13.29 -9.44
CA CYS A 33 8.78 -14.08 -8.25
C CYS A 33 8.40 -15.55 -8.43
N THR A 34 9.26 -16.43 -7.92
CA THR A 34 8.91 -17.85 -7.76
C THR A 34 7.92 -18.01 -6.59
N PRO A 35 7.19 -19.14 -6.49
CA PRO A 35 6.33 -19.43 -5.34
C PRO A 35 7.06 -19.32 -4.01
N GLU A 36 8.32 -19.77 -3.93
CA GLU A 36 9.16 -19.70 -2.74
C GLU A 36 9.51 -18.25 -2.37
N GLU A 37 9.77 -17.40 -3.36
CA GLU A 37 10.05 -15.97 -3.13
C GLU A 37 8.79 -15.22 -2.68
N ILE A 38 7.61 -15.60 -3.15
CA ILE A 38 6.33 -15.07 -2.66
C ILE A 38 6.11 -15.47 -1.19
N GLU A 39 6.41 -16.73 -0.85
CA GLU A 39 6.33 -17.21 0.53
C GLU A 39 7.30 -16.46 1.44
N GLN A 40 8.53 -16.19 0.98
CA GLN A 40 9.50 -15.37 1.72
C GLN A 40 9.00 -13.93 1.96
N LEU A 41 8.34 -13.31 0.95
CA LEU A 41 7.72 -12.00 1.12
C LEU A 41 6.60 -12.02 2.17
N ASN A 42 5.77 -13.07 2.17
CA ASN A 42 4.67 -13.23 3.13
C ASN A 42 5.16 -13.50 4.55
N GLN A 43 6.34 -14.14 4.70
CA GLN A 43 6.94 -14.47 5.99
C GLN A 43 7.84 -13.37 6.53
N TYR A 44 8.10 -12.30 5.75
CA TYR A 44 8.93 -11.20 6.21
C TYR A 44 8.28 -10.47 7.39
N GLU A 45 8.97 -10.46 8.52
CA GLU A 45 8.58 -9.72 9.72
C GLU A 45 9.32 -8.40 9.76
N ASP A 46 8.58 -7.30 9.81
CA ASP A 46 9.16 -5.96 9.93
C ASP A 46 9.82 -5.77 11.28
N ASP A 47 11.05 -5.27 11.28
CA ASP A 47 11.65 -4.69 12.46
C ASP A 47 10.94 -3.35 12.74
N PHE A 48 10.21 -3.28 13.86
CA PHE A 48 9.62 -2.01 14.32
C PHE A 48 10.74 -1.10 14.81
N GLU A 49 11.10 -0.10 14.02
CA GLU A 49 11.99 0.97 14.45
C GLU A 49 11.12 2.14 14.94
N TRP A 50 11.03 2.33 16.26
CA TRP A 50 10.37 3.48 16.85
C TRP A 50 11.31 4.68 16.73
N ILE A 51 10.90 5.69 15.94
CA ILE A 51 11.58 6.98 15.91
C ILE A 51 10.97 7.81 17.04
N GLU A 52 11.80 8.27 17.98
CA GLU A 52 11.36 9.14 19.07
C GLU A 52 10.61 10.36 18.53
N ALA A 53 9.32 10.44 18.79
CA ALA A 53 8.58 11.67 18.72
C ALA A 53 8.67 12.35 20.09
N ASP A 54 8.88 13.65 20.05
CA ASP A 54 9.02 14.60 21.14
C ASP A 54 8.31 14.21 22.46
N THR A 55 8.90 14.57 23.59
CA THR A 55 8.64 14.17 25.00
C THR A 55 7.19 14.16 25.49
N ALA A 56 6.21 14.57 24.70
CA ALA A 56 4.79 14.52 25.02
C ALA A 56 4.17 13.09 24.98
N ASN A 57 4.89 12.08 24.50
CA ASN A 57 4.33 10.74 24.19
C ASN A 57 4.98 9.57 24.94
N LYS A 58 5.77 9.83 26.01
CA LYS A 58 6.42 8.78 26.79
C LYS A 58 5.41 7.80 27.42
N GLU A 59 4.31 8.30 27.92
CA GLU A 59 3.26 7.50 28.54
C GLU A 59 2.56 6.58 27.52
N GLN A 60 2.46 7.01 26.27
CA GLN A 60 1.91 6.21 25.18
C GLN A 60 2.90 5.11 24.74
N ALA A 61 4.19 5.42 24.67
CA ALA A 61 5.25 4.45 24.37
C ALA A 61 5.32 3.36 25.45
N ASP A 62 5.24 3.72 26.73
CA ASP A 62 5.23 2.79 27.85
C ASP A 62 4.00 1.85 27.83
N ARG A 63 2.81 2.34 27.45
CA ARG A 63 1.60 1.51 27.26
C ARG A 63 1.74 0.51 26.11
N ILE A 64 2.31 0.94 24.98
CA ILE A 64 2.56 0.08 23.82
C ILE A 64 3.53 -1.03 24.21
N TYR A 65 4.61 -0.70 24.92
CA TYR A 65 5.60 -1.66 25.40
C TYR A 65 4.98 -2.69 26.37
N ALA A 66 4.14 -2.24 27.30
CA ALA A 66 3.45 -3.13 28.23
C ALA A 66 2.50 -4.10 27.49
N ASN A 67 1.76 -3.62 26.49
CA ASN A 67 0.85 -4.45 25.69
C ASN A 67 1.62 -5.50 24.85
N LEU A 68 2.76 -5.11 24.28
CA LEU A 68 3.64 -6.03 23.52
C LEU A 68 4.21 -7.13 24.42
N LEU A 69 4.68 -6.79 25.62
CA LEU A 69 5.20 -7.77 26.58
C LEU A 69 4.12 -8.76 27.04
N GLU A 70 2.90 -8.28 27.27
CA GLU A 70 1.78 -9.15 27.66
C GLU A 70 1.41 -10.14 26.55
N GLU A 71 1.43 -9.69 25.29
CA GLU A 71 1.11 -10.54 24.14
C GLU A 71 2.23 -11.58 23.85
N MET A 72 3.49 -11.19 24.02
CA MET A 72 4.64 -12.11 23.94
C MET A 72 4.63 -13.17 25.02
N GLN A 73 4.23 -12.82 26.25
CA GLN A 73 4.09 -13.79 27.35
C GLN A 73 2.94 -14.77 27.14
N LYS A 74 1.85 -14.36 26.47
CA LYS A 74 0.73 -15.27 26.10
C LYS A 74 1.14 -16.31 25.05
N GLN A 75 2.11 -16.02 24.20
CA GLN A 75 2.63 -16.97 23.20
C GLN A 75 3.65 -17.97 23.78
N GLN A 76 4.22 -17.71 24.95
CA GLN A 76 5.23 -18.59 25.61
C GLN A 76 4.62 -19.51 26.67
N GLN A 77 3.35 -19.89 26.62
CA GLN A 77 2.86 -20.91 27.52
C GLN A 77 3.53 -22.26 27.19
N PRO A 78 4.28 -22.85 28.14
CA PRO A 78 4.96 -24.14 27.90
C PRO A 78 3.91 -25.22 27.70
N GLY A 79 4.11 -25.98 26.64
CA GLY A 79 3.28 -27.15 26.34
C GLY A 79 3.21 -28.10 27.57
N PHE A 80 2.01 -28.49 27.89
CA PHE A 80 1.67 -29.38 28.98
C PHE A 80 2.48 -30.68 28.87
N VAL A 81 3.49 -30.90 29.75
CA VAL A 81 4.27 -32.14 29.80
C VAL A 81 3.42 -33.19 30.50
N PHE A 82 2.81 -34.07 29.72
CA PHE A 82 1.95 -35.14 30.18
C PHE A 82 2.78 -36.30 30.76
N ASN A 83 2.68 -36.54 32.05
CA ASN A 83 3.45 -37.54 32.73
C ASN A 83 2.72 -38.92 32.75
N TRP A 84 3.08 -39.78 31.85
CA TRP A 84 2.42 -41.07 31.53
C TRP A 84 2.47 -42.13 32.64
N LYS A 85 3.25 -41.95 33.69
CA LYS A 85 3.49 -43.05 34.72
C LYS A 85 2.46 -43.07 35.84
N LYS A 86 1.42 -42.28 35.89
CA LYS A 86 0.38 -42.28 36.94
C LYS A 86 -1.04 -42.64 36.46
N LEU A 87 -1.21 -43.13 35.25
CA LEU A 87 -2.55 -43.33 34.64
C LEU A 87 -3.01 -44.79 34.55
N SER A 88 -2.31 -45.77 35.09
CA SER A 88 -2.69 -47.21 34.95
C SER A 88 -3.83 -47.68 35.86
N ALA A 89 -4.25 -46.92 36.85
CA ALA A 89 -5.32 -47.31 37.78
C ALA A 89 -6.71 -46.65 37.53
N ALA A 90 -6.74 -45.56 36.75
CA ALA A 90 -8.01 -44.82 36.47
C ALA A 90 -8.68 -45.20 35.14
N ALA A 91 -7.99 -45.95 34.28
CA ALA A 91 -8.48 -46.26 32.92
C ALA A 91 -9.69 -47.21 32.90
N ALA A 92 -9.79 -48.12 33.85
CA ALA A 92 -10.88 -49.11 33.88
C ALA A 92 -12.24 -48.50 34.27
N ILE A 93 -12.23 -47.50 35.12
CA ILE A 93 -13.46 -46.85 35.59
C ILE A 93 -14.00 -45.87 34.52
N LEU A 94 -13.10 -45.23 33.79
CA LEU A 94 -13.49 -44.29 32.71
C LEU A 94 -14.11 -45.01 31.51
N VAL A 95 -13.66 -46.23 31.17
CA VAL A 95 -14.23 -47.00 30.06
C VAL A 95 -15.68 -47.44 30.36
N PHE A 96 -16.00 -47.81 31.61
CA PHE A 96 -17.36 -48.18 31.96
C PHE A 96 -18.31 -46.98 32.03
N VAL A 97 -17.83 -45.83 32.49
CA VAL A 97 -18.63 -44.59 32.54
C VAL A 97 -18.85 -44.03 31.14
N THR A 98 -17.85 -44.06 30.28
CA THR A 98 -17.98 -43.59 28.87
C THR A 98 -18.88 -44.50 28.04
N LEU A 99 -18.86 -45.81 28.27
CA LEU A 99 -19.76 -46.76 27.56
C LEU A 99 -21.20 -46.59 28.00
N SER A 100 -21.45 -46.32 29.29
CA SER A 100 -22.80 -46.06 29.82
C SER A 100 -23.36 -44.73 29.35
N ILE A 101 -22.52 -43.69 29.24
CA ILE A 101 -22.89 -42.38 28.68
C ILE A 101 -23.12 -42.47 27.16
N PHE A 102 -22.29 -43.27 26.45
CA PHE A 102 -22.43 -43.47 25.01
C PHE A 102 -23.73 -44.21 24.62
N ILE A 103 -24.19 -45.18 25.43
CA ILE A 103 -25.47 -45.85 25.22
C ILE A 103 -26.65 -44.98 25.62
N GLY A 104 -26.54 -44.14 26.65
CA GLY A 104 -27.56 -43.17 27.08
C GLY A 104 -27.74 -41.98 26.13
N LEU A 105 -26.70 -41.61 25.42
CA LEU A 105 -26.73 -40.46 24.49
C LEU A 105 -27.19 -40.83 23.07
N ARG A 106 -27.37 -42.15 22.77
CA ARG A 106 -27.99 -42.58 21.47
C ARG A 106 -29.48 -42.38 21.36
N GLN A 107 -30.13 -42.02 22.46
CA GLN A 107 -31.59 -41.89 22.50
C GLN A 107 -32.11 -40.51 22.93
N LYS A 108 -31.52 -39.44 22.55
CA LYS A 108 -32.27 -38.16 22.57
C LYS A 108 -31.64 -37.11 21.69
N THR A 109 -32.49 -36.67 20.79
CA THR A 109 -32.54 -35.36 20.18
C THR A 109 -31.53 -35.09 19.05
N SER A 110 -32.07 -35.32 17.86
CA SER A 110 -31.88 -34.39 16.76
C SER A 110 -32.28 -32.96 17.19
N LEU A 111 -31.47 -32.34 18.04
CA LEU A 111 -31.41 -30.90 18.12
C LEU A 111 -30.58 -30.47 16.92
N LYS A 112 -31.26 -30.04 15.87
CA LYS A 112 -30.64 -29.15 14.88
C LYS A 112 -30.09 -27.96 15.67
N SER A 113 -28.86 -28.07 16.11
CA SER A 113 -28.08 -26.89 16.40
C SER A 113 -27.81 -26.21 15.03
N ASP A 114 -28.63 -25.22 14.71
CA ASP A 114 -28.22 -24.16 13.80
C ASP A 114 -26.98 -23.45 14.42
N LEU A 115 -25.89 -24.19 14.50
CA LEU A 115 -24.58 -23.59 14.45
C LEU A 115 -24.51 -22.98 13.05
N LYS A 116 -25.00 -21.74 12.91
CA LYS A 116 -24.50 -20.85 11.88
C LYS A 116 -23.01 -20.92 12.03
N THR A 117 -22.37 -21.77 11.22
CA THR A 117 -20.95 -21.72 10.96
C THR A 117 -20.73 -20.30 10.48
N ALA A 118 -20.27 -19.44 11.38
CA ALA A 118 -19.79 -18.13 11.00
C ALA A 118 -18.74 -18.46 9.94
N LYS A 119 -19.06 -18.23 8.68
CA LYS A 119 -18.13 -18.34 7.58
C LYS A 119 -16.97 -17.46 8.00
N GLN A 120 -15.89 -18.08 8.43
CA GLN A 120 -14.67 -17.34 8.77
C GLN A 120 -14.29 -16.62 7.49
N ALA A 121 -14.60 -15.33 7.44
CA ALA A 121 -14.32 -14.52 6.26
C ALA A 121 -12.81 -14.63 6.03
N LEU A 122 -12.43 -15.04 4.82
CA LEU A 122 -11.01 -15.09 4.46
C LEU A 122 -10.39 -13.71 4.72
N PRO A 123 -9.18 -13.66 5.26
CA PRO A 123 -8.54 -12.39 5.55
C PRO A 123 -8.42 -11.56 4.28
N ILE A 124 -8.73 -10.27 4.36
CA ILE A 124 -8.60 -9.34 3.24
C ILE A 124 -7.13 -9.25 2.87
N GLN A 125 -6.83 -9.68 1.65
CA GLN A 125 -5.47 -9.72 1.13
C GLN A 125 -4.99 -8.33 0.70
N PRO A 126 -3.68 -8.10 0.67
CA PRO A 126 -3.09 -6.86 0.17
C PRO A 126 -3.41 -6.64 -1.32
N GLY A 127 -3.22 -5.41 -1.75
CA GLY A 127 -3.31 -5.03 -3.16
C GLY A 127 -2.30 -5.79 -4.02
N THR A 128 -2.58 -5.83 -5.32
CA THR A 128 -1.78 -6.54 -6.33
C THR A 128 -1.53 -5.65 -7.55
N THR A 129 -0.71 -6.12 -8.49
CA THR A 129 -0.55 -5.47 -9.80
C THR A 129 -1.81 -5.66 -10.62
N LYS A 130 -2.58 -4.60 -10.85
CA LYS A 130 -3.80 -4.61 -11.69
C LYS A 130 -4.11 -3.22 -12.22
N ALA A 131 -4.49 -3.21 -13.50
CA ALA A 131 -4.87 -1.99 -14.20
C ALA A 131 -5.80 -2.29 -15.38
N THR A 132 -6.57 -1.27 -15.78
CA THR A 132 -7.34 -1.25 -17.02
C THR A 132 -6.81 -0.13 -17.90
N LEU A 133 -6.49 -0.44 -19.14
CA LEU A 133 -6.17 0.55 -20.17
C LEU A 133 -7.44 0.89 -20.93
N ILE A 134 -7.76 2.17 -21.01
CA ILE A 134 -8.84 2.73 -21.81
C ILE A 134 -8.18 3.38 -23.02
N LEU A 135 -8.48 2.86 -24.20
CA LEU A 135 -7.95 3.35 -25.47
C LEU A 135 -8.68 4.60 -25.94
N GLY A 136 -8.12 5.29 -26.94
CA GLY A 136 -8.69 6.54 -27.45
C GLY A 136 -10.08 6.39 -28.08
N ASP A 137 -10.45 5.22 -28.54
CA ASP A 137 -11.81 4.89 -29.03
C ASP A 137 -12.80 4.55 -27.91
N GLY A 138 -12.36 4.56 -26.65
CA GLY A 138 -13.15 4.20 -25.47
C GLY A 138 -13.18 2.69 -25.17
N SER A 139 -12.59 1.84 -25.99
CA SER A 139 -12.45 0.43 -25.70
C SER A 139 -11.52 0.19 -24.52
N THR A 140 -11.72 -0.92 -23.78
CA THR A 140 -10.98 -1.21 -22.55
C THR A 140 -10.23 -2.52 -22.65
N VAL A 141 -8.98 -2.54 -22.16
CA VAL A 141 -8.15 -3.72 -22.06
C VAL A 141 -7.80 -3.95 -20.58
N ASN A 142 -8.25 -5.09 -20.02
CA ASN A 142 -7.81 -5.50 -18.68
C ASN A 142 -6.37 -6.01 -18.78
N LEU A 143 -5.44 -5.26 -18.20
CA LEU A 143 -4.01 -5.57 -18.30
C LEU A 143 -3.60 -6.81 -17.49
N ASN A 144 -4.43 -7.28 -16.56
CA ASN A 144 -4.14 -8.51 -15.82
C ASN A 144 -4.34 -9.75 -16.70
N ASP A 145 -5.39 -9.72 -17.54
CA ASP A 145 -5.81 -10.86 -18.36
C ASP A 145 -5.17 -10.84 -19.75
N ALA A 146 -4.65 -9.67 -20.17
CA ALA A 146 -4.00 -9.53 -21.47
C ALA A 146 -2.71 -10.35 -21.53
N SER A 147 -2.49 -11.05 -22.65
CA SER A 147 -1.23 -11.75 -22.95
C SER A 147 -0.09 -10.76 -23.18
N ASN A 148 1.14 -11.21 -22.97
CA ASN A 148 2.32 -10.44 -23.34
C ASN A 148 2.40 -10.27 -24.87
N GLY A 149 2.93 -9.15 -25.33
CA GLY A 149 3.00 -8.78 -26.74
C GLY A 149 2.16 -7.55 -27.06
N GLN A 150 1.86 -7.34 -28.34
CA GLN A 150 1.04 -6.22 -28.78
C GLN A 150 -0.43 -6.45 -28.38
N ILE A 151 -0.99 -5.52 -27.59
CA ILE A 151 -2.37 -5.59 -27.09
C ILE A 151 -3.30 -4.60 -27.79
N ALA A 152 -2.76 -3.56 -28.41
CA ALA A 152 -3.50 -2.60 -29.24
C ALA A 152 -2.57 -1.95 -30.28
N SER A 153 -3.18 -1.29 -31.29
CA SER A 153 -2.49 -0.44 -32.24
C SER A 153 -3.37 0.77 -32.54
N GLU A 154 -2.83 1.96 -32.32
CA GLU A 154 -3.57 3.22 -32.47
C GLU A 154 -2.72 4.23 -33.24
N ASN A 155 -3.21 4.65 -34.40
CA ASN A 155 -2.64 5.71 -35.24
C ASN A 155 -1.11 5.63 -35.37
N GLY A 156 -0.57 4.44 -35.72
CA GLY A 156 0.85 4.23 -35.90
C GLY A 156 1.65 4.04 -34.60
N THR A 157 0.97 3.83 -33.47
CA THR A 157 1.61 3.48 -32.20
C THR A 157 1.14 2.10 -31.74
N ALA A 158 2.10 1.18 -31.55
CA ALA A 158 1.82 -0.12 -30.95
C ALA A 158 1.85 -0.03 -29.43
N VAL A 159 0.81 -0.55 -28.78
CA VAL A 159 0.72 -0.70 -27.33
C VAL A 159 1.13 -2.12 -26.97
N ILE A 160 2.20 -2.27 -26.19
CA ILE A 160 2.85 -3.56 -25.94
C ILE A 160 2.86 -3.83 -24.44
N LYS A 161 2.35 -5.00 -24.02
CA LYS A 161 2.57 -5.53 -22.69
C LYS A 161 3.84 -6.38 -22.68
N LYS A 162 4.86 -5.93 -21.96
CA LYS A 162 6.15 -6.63 -21.84
C LYS A 162 6.05 -7.83 -20.88
N GLU A 163 7.05 -8.70 -20.95
CA GLU A 163 7.29 -9.67 -19.89
C GLU A 163 7.48 -8.95 -18.53
N GLY A 164 6.80 -9.43 -17.50
CA GLY A 164 6.71 -8.74 -16.19
C GLY A 164 5.59 -7.72 -16.08
N GLY A 165 4.72 -7.64 -17.11
CA GLY A 165 3.46 -6.88 -17.04
C GLY A 165 3.59 -5.38 -17.32
N GLU A 166 4.77 -4.83 -17.51
CA GLU A 166 4.97 -3.41 -17.86
C GLU A 166 4.31 -3.07 -19.20
N LEU A 167 3.56 -1.97 -19.24
CA LEU A 167 3.02 -1.42 -20.48
C LEU A 167 4.04 -0.49 -21.14
N ALA A 168 4.21 -0.62 -22.45
CA ALA A 168 5.09 0.25 -23.24
C ALA A 168 4.44 0.66 -24.56
N TYR A 169 4.85 1.81 -25.08
CA TYR A 169 4.39 2.39 -26.32
C TYR A 169 5.53 2.40 -27.33
N ASN A 170 5.32 1.80 -28.50
CA ASN A 170 6.27 1.82 -29.60
C ASN A 170 5.69 2.63 -30.76
N VAL A 171 6.24 3.81 -30.98
CA VAL A 171 5.82 4.72 -32.05
C VAL A 171 6.42 4.25 -33.36
N LEU A 172 5.57 3.82 -34.29
CA LEU A 172 5.94 3.31 -35.61
C LEU A 172 5.86 4.38 -36.72
N ALA A 173 5.03 5.42 -36.50
CA ALA A 173 4.84 6.55 -37.44
C ALA A 173 5.35 7.86 -36.83
N THR A 174 6.00 8.70 -37.65
CA THR A 174 6.67 9.92 -37.19
C THR A 174 5.72 11.11 -37.01
N THR A 175 4.56 11.11 -37.65
CA THR A 175 3.54 12.16 -37.56
C THR A 175 2.16 11.53 -37.54
N PRO A 176 1.46 11.56 -36.39
CA PRO A 176 0.08 11.10 -36.33
C PRO A 176 -0.85 12.10 -37.00
N ASP A 177 -1.88 11.61 -37.68
CA ASP A 177 -2.94 12.45 -38.26
C ASP A 177 -3.77 13.15 -37.14
N GLU A 178 -3.90 12.50 -36.00
CA GLU A 178 -4.60 12.99 -34.83
C GLU A 178 -3.90 12.51 -33.54
N ILE A 179 -3.90 13.36 -32.50
CA ILE A 179 -3.36 12.98 -31.18
C ILE A 179 -4.41 12.17 -30.43
N ILE A 180 -4.14 10.89 -30.26
CA ILE A 180 -4.98 9.96 -29.47
C ILE A 180 -4.51 9.94 -28.03
N PHE A 181 -5.45 9.96 -27.08
CA PHE A 181 -5.18 9.87 -25.66
C PHE A 181 -5.67 8.57 -25.10
N ASN A 182 -4.82 7.89 -24.34
CA ASN A 182 -5.15 6.74 -23.54
C ASN A 182 -5.24 7.11 -22.08
N THR A 183 -6.01 6.33 -21.35
CA THR A 183 -6.08 6.45 -19.89
C THR A 183 -5.78 5.10 -19.25
N ILE A 184 -4.77 5.04 -18.38
CA ILE A 184 -4.58 3.91 -17.50
C ILE A 184 -5.30 4.17 -16.18
N SER A 185 -6.15 3.24 -15.75
CA SER A 185 -6.93 3.31 -14.54
C SER A 185 -6.54 2.20 -13.59
N ILE A 186 -6.11 2.57 -12.40
CA ILE A 186 -5.73 1.67 -11.32
C ILE A 186 -6.88 1.61 -10.32
N PRO A 187 -7.51 0.45 -10.11
CA PRO A 187 -8.56 0.34 -9.11
C PRO A 187 -7.99 0.37 -7.69
N ARG A 188 -8.85 0.52 -6.72
CA ARG A 188 -8.49 0.27 -5.31
C ARG A 188 -7.94 -1.14 -5.17
N GLY A 189 -6.94 -1.33 -4.31
CA GLY A 189 -6.20 -2.58 -4.19
C GLY A 189 -5.34 -2.92 -5.41
N GLY A 190 -5.04 -1.93 -6.25
CA GLY A 190 -4.17 -2.07 -7.41
C GLY A 190 -2.93 -1.20 -7.33
N GLN A 191 -1.95 -1.50 -8.15
CA GLN A 191 -0.84 -0.63 -8.53
C GLN A 191 -0.32 -1.09 -9.89
N TYR A 192 0.33 -0.21 -10.63
CA TYR A 192 0.85 -0.56 -11.95
C TYR A 192 1.99 0.37 -12.35
N ASN A 193 2.83 -0.11 -13.28
CA ASN A 193 3.90 0.72 -13.86
C ASN A 193 3.87 0.64 -15.39
N LEU A 194 4.23 1.75 -16.03
CA LEU A 194 4.29 1.85 -17.49
C LEU A 194 5.46 2.72 -17.93
N THR A 195 5.85 2.51 -19.18
CA THR A 195 6.78 3.39 -19.89
C THR A 195 5.99 4.19 -20.92
N LEU A 196 6.03 5.50 -20.82
CA LEU A 196 5.39 6.46 -21.74
C LEU A 196 6.10 6.48 -23.09
N PRO A 197 5.48 7.06 -24.16
CA PRO A 197 6.06 7.13 -25.50
C PRO A 197 7.42 7.84 -25.60
N ASP A 198 7.75 8.71 -24.67
CA ASP A 198 9.02 9.43 -24.59
C ASP A 198 10.11 8.68 -23.79
N GLY A 199 9.81 7.47 -23.32
CA GLY A 199 10.69 6.67 -22.45
C GLY A 199 10.62 7.01 -20.97
N SER A 200 9.78 7.98 -20.56
CA SER A 200 9.54 8.27 -19.16
C SER A 200 8.84 7.09 -18.48
N LYS A 201 9.25 6.76 -17.24
CA LYS A 201 8.62 5.68 -16.46
C LYS A 201 7.70 6.26 -15.42
N VAL A 202 6.55 5.61 -15.22
CA VAL A 202 5.55 6.02 -14.26
C VAL A 202 5.10 4.81 -13.45
N TRP A 203 5.07 4.95 -12.12
CA TRP A 203 4.42 4.03 -11.20
C TRP A 203 3.16 4.68 -10.68
N LEU A 204 2.05 3.98 -10.71
CA LEU A 204 0.74 4.44 -10.27
C LEU A 204 0.31 3.65 -9.03
N ASN A 205 -0.07 4.36 -7.98
CA ASN A 205 -0.60 3.78 -6.74
C ASN A 205 -2.09 3.43 -6.89
N ALA A 206 -2.65 2.76 -5.88
CA ALA A 206 -4.06 2.38 -5.83
C ALA A 206 -4.99 3.61 -5.98
N ASP A 207 -6.12 3.40 -6.67
CA ASP A 207 -7.13 4.44 -6.90
C ASP A 207 -6.58 5.64 -7.69
N SER A 208 -5.84 5.37 -8.76
CA SER A 208 -5.20 6.42 -9.57
C SER A 208 -5.51 6.25 -11.06
N LYS A 209 -5.50 7.38 -11.78
CA LYS A 209 -5.66 7.44 -13.23
C LYS A 209 -4.61 8.35 -13.85
N LEU A 210 -4.07 7.94 -14.97
CA LEU A 210 -3.17 8.76 -15.78
C LEU A 210 -3.69 8.79 -17.20
N ARG A 211 -3.96 10.00 -17.71
CA ARG A 211 -4.32 10.27 -19.10
C ARG A 211 -3.10 10.84 -19.81
N PHE A 212 -2.73 10.27 -20.95
CA PHE A 212 -1.53 10.64 -21.72
C PHE A 212 -1.75 10.35 -23.21
N PRO A 213 -1.05 11.08 -24.12
CA PRO A 213 -1.15 10.83 -25.54
C PRO A 213 -0.34 9.57 -25.93
N THR A 214 -0.78 8.86 -26.97
CA THR A 214 -0.04 7.73 -27.56
C THR A 214 1.29 8.15 -28.18
N GLN A 215 1.43 9.44 -28.51
CA GLN A 215 2.64 10.10 -28.96
C GLN A 215 2.69 11.56 -28.50
N PHE A 216 3.82 12.01 -27.97
CA PHE A 216 4.02 13.43 -27.68
C PHE A 216 4.41 14.20 -28.93
N VAL A 217 3.60 15.20 -29.31
CA VAL A 217 3.77 16.05 -30.49
C VAL A 217 3.86 17.52 -30.08
N GLY A 218 4.62 18.32 -30.82
CA GLY A 218 4.77 19.75 -30.56
C GLY A 218 5.91 20.08 -29.57
N ASN A 219 5.71 21.08 -28.72
CA ASN A 219 6.75 21.67 -27.89
C ASN A 219 6.69 21.29 -26.41
N SER A 220 5.72 20.44 -26.02
CA SER A 220 5.54 19.97 -24.64
C SER A 220 5.08 18.52 -24.57
N ARG A 221 5.36 17.87 -23.46
CA ARG A 221 4.85 16.54 -23.09
C ARG A 221 3.87 16.74 -21.94
N GLU A 222 2.61 16.47 -22.17
CA GLU A 222 1.55 16.74 -21.18
C GLU A 222 0.81 15.48 -20.81
N VAL A 223 0.61 15.28 -19.49
CA VAL A 223 -0.19 14.19 -18.91
C VAL A 223 -1.11 14.75 -17.82
N GLU A 224 -2.21 14.05 -17.55
CA GLU A 224 -3.16 14.41 -16.52
C GLU A 224 -3.21 13.29 -15.49
N LEU A 225 -3.10 13.63 -14.20
CA LEU A 225 -3.09 12.68 -13.07
C LEU A 225 -4.26 12.96 -12.12
N GLU A 226 -4.99 11.89 -11.80
CA GLU A 226 -5.84 11.78 -10.62
C GLU A 226 -5.25 10.68 -9.72
N GLY A 227 -5.15 10.91 -8.39
CA GLY A 227 -4.56 9.95 -7.47
C GLY A 227 -3.06 10.18 -7.24
N GLU A 228 -2.25 9.14 -7.19
CA GLU A 228 -0.83 9.22 -6.85
C GLU A 228 0.05 8.50 -7.85
N ALA A 229 1.11 9.17 -8.29
CA ALA A 229 2.10 8.61 -9.20
C ALA A 229 3.51 9.11 -8.92
N TYR A 230 4.47 8.21 -9.08
CA TYR A 230 5.89 8.52 -9.12
C TYR A 230 6.37 8.50 -10.57
N PHE A 231 7.14 9.52 -10.94
CA PHE A 231 7.63 9.75 -12.29
C PHE A 231 9.16 9.73 -12.33
N GLU A 232 9.71 9.00 -13.28
CA GLU A 232 11.11 9.11 -13.75
C GLU A 232 11.07 9.66 -15.18
N VAL A 233 11.09 10.99 -15.31
CA VAL A 233 10.92 11.66 -16.60
C VAL A 233 12.20 11.64 -17.38
N ALA A 234 12.14 11.17 -18.64
CA ALA A 234 13.25 11.21 -19.58
C ALA A 234 13.71 12.66 -19.85
N ALA A 235 15.03 12.88 -19.76
CA ALA A 235 15.60 14.22 -19.90
C ALA A 235 15.41 14.78 -21.32
N ASN A 236 14.70 15.90 -21.43
CA ASN A 236 14.53 16.64 -22.69
C ASN A 236 14.31 18.13 -22.42
N LYS A 237 15.38 18.94 -22.54
CA LYS A 237 15.31 20.39 -22.32
C LYS A 237 14.53 21.16 -23.37
N LYS A 238 14.38 20.59 -24.59
CA LYS A 238 13.66 21.23 -25.69
C LYS A 238 12.16 21.01 -25.62
N MET A 239 11.72 19.95 -24.94
CA MET A 239 10.31 19.57 -24.84
C MET A 239 9.96 19.29 -23.38
N PRO A 240 9.61 20.35 -22.58
CA PRO A 240 9.27 20.21 -21.17
C PRO A 240 8.13 19.21 -20.94
N PHE A 241 8.17 18.53 -19.78
CA PHE A 241 7.14 17.60 -19.34
C PHE A 241 6.24 18.26 -18.29
N TYR A 242 4.93 18.11 -18.45
CA TYR A 242 3.93 18.69 -17.56
C TYR A 242 3.02 17.61 -17.02
N VAL A 243 2.79 17.63 -15.70
CA VAL A 243 1.74 16.85 -15.04
C VAL A 243 0.67 17.84 -14.55
N THR A 244 -0.55 17.73 -15.07
CA THR A 244 -1.71 18.46 -14.55
C THR A 244 -2.40 17.59 -13.50
N ALA A 245 -2.58 18.09 -12.28
CA ALA A 245 -3.16 17.37 -11.17
C ALA A 245 -3.83 18.33 -10.17
N GLY A 246 -5.07 18.10 -9.77
CA GLY A 246 -5.76 18.82 -8.71
C GLY A 246 -5.73 20.35 -8.83
N GLY A 247 -5.86 20.89 -10.05
CA GLY A 247 -5.88 22.33 -10.32
C GLY A 247 -4.50 23.00 -10.36
N MET A 248 -3.41 22.24 -10.32
CA MET A 248 -2.04 22.75 -10.51
C MET A 248 -1.32 22.00 -11.64
N LYS A 249 -0.22 22.60 -12.12
CA LYS A 249 0.72 22.01 -13.09
C LYS A 249 2.10 21.85 -12.47
N VAL A 250 2.70 20.68 -12.68
CA VAL A 250 4.10 20.37 -12.38
C VAL A 250 4.88 20.41 -13.67
N LYS A 251 5.89 21.25 -13.79
CA LYS A 251 6.78 21.35 -14.97
C LYS A 251 8.17 20.83 -14.63
N VAL A 252 8.69 19.92 -15.48
CA VAL A 252 10.03 19.35 -15.37
C VAL A 252 10.72 19.21 -16.73
N LEU A 253 12.04 18.98 -16.73
CA LEU A 253 12.84 18.76 -17.94
C LEU A 253 13.51 17.39 -18.00
N GLY A 254 13.51 16.65 -16.88
CA GLY A 254 14.18 15.37 -16.67
C GLY A 254 14.40 15.24 -15.16
N THR A 255 13.55 14.51 -14.46
CA THR A 255 13.36 14.70 -13.00
C THR A 255 12.69 13.48 -12.42
N HIS A 256 13.07 13.11 -11.19
CA HIS A 256 12.42 12.06 -10.40
C HIS A 256 11.58 12.71 -9.29
N PHE A 257 10.27 12.49 -9.30
CA PHE A 257 9.35 13.12 -8.36
C PHE A 257 8.07 12.30 -8.16
N ASN A 258 7.44 12.49 -7.01
CA ASN A 258 6.12 11.92 -6.67
C ASN A 258 5.06 13.05 -6.70
N VAL A 259 3.87 12.74 -7.19
CA VAL A 259 2.68 13.62 -7.10
C VAL A 259 1.55 12.85 -6.47
N MET A 260 0.97 13.37 -5.38
CA MET A 260 -0.23 12.88 -4.72
C MET A 260 -1.35 13.91 -4.90
N ALA A 261 -2.39 13.55 -5.63
CA ALA A 261 -3.51 14.41 -6.01
C ALA A 261 -4.85 13.64 -5.93
N TYR A 262 -5.10 12.96 -4.82
CA TYR A 262 -6.38 12.29 -4.57
C TYR A 262 -7.47 13.31 -4.26
N GLY A 263 -8.67 13.13 -4.82
CA GLY A 263 -9.81 14.03 -4.59
C GLY A 263 -10.36 14.04 -3.17
N ASP A 264 -10.08 13.00 -2.36
CA ASP A 264 -10.45 12.87 -0.94
C ASP A 264 -9.36 13.37 0.02
N GLU A 265 -8.24 13.91 -0.52
CA GLU A 265 -7.21 14.61 0.26
C GLU A 265 -7.43 16.14 0.18
N PRO A 266 -7.19 16.88 1.28
CA PRO A 266 -7.44 18.32 1.31
C PRO A 266 -6.37 19.14 0.59
N PHE A 267 -5.38 18.52 -0.04
CA PHE A 267 -4.24 19.16 -0.70
C PHE A 267 -3.69 18.28 -1.82
N VAL A 268 -2.95 18.91 -2.73
CA VAL A 268 -2.08 18.21 -3.69
C VAL A 268 -0.65 18.37 -3.22
N LYS A 269 0.12 17.27 -3.24
CA LYS A 269 1.52 17.26 -2.79
C LYS A 269 2.43 16.79 -3.91
N THR A 270 3.54 17.50 -4.12
CA THR A 270 4.61 17.10 -5.04
C THR A 270 5.92 17.00 -4.26
N THR A 271 6.60 15.88 -4.33
CA THR A 271 7.88 15.62 -3.65
C THR A 271 8.97 15.40 -4.69
N LEU A 272 10.07 16.15 -4.57
CA LEU A 272 11.18 16.10 -5.51
C LEU A 272 12.35 15.26 -4.97
N LEU A 273 12.72 14.20 -5.72
CA LEU A 273 13.86 13.35 -5.39
C LEU A 273 15.12 13.78 -6.12
N GLU A 274 15.03 14.02 -7.44
CA GLU A 274 16.14 14.39 -8.28
C GLU A 274 15.73 15.39 -9.36
N GLY A 275 16.60 16.34 -9.69
CA GLY A 275 16.40 17.31 -10.75
C GLY A 275 15.83 18.64 -10.25
N ARG A 276 14.83 19.19 -10.95
CA ARG A 276 14.18 20.45 -10.61
C ARG A 276 12.70 20.43 -11.00
N VAL A 277 11.86 20.94 -10.13
CA VAL A 277 10.41 21.07 -10.33
C VAL A 277 10.01 22.54 -10.25
N MET A 278 9.16 22.98 -11.19
CA MET A 278 8.37 24.19 -11.06
C MET A 278 6.90 23.79 -10.90
N LEU A 279 6.28 24.24 -9.83
CA LEU A 279 4.85 24.13 -9.56
C LEU A 279 4.17 25.44 -9.99
N SER A 280 3.01 25.34 -10.63
CA SER A 280 2.23 26.50 -11.03
C SER A 280 0.73 26.24 -10.87
N SER A 281 0.00 27.27 -10.47
CA SER A 281 -1.47 27.34 -10.44
C SER A 281 -1.89 28.76 -10.76
N ALA A 282 -3.21 29.05 -10.90
CA ALA A 282 -3.72 30.36 -11.25
C ALA A 282 -3.16 31.47 -10.32
N GLY A 283 -2.10 32.14 -10.77
CA GLY A 283 -1.49 33.29 -10.07
C GLY A 283 -0.39 32.96 -9.04
N ALA A 284 -0.02 31.67 -8.85
CA ALA A 284 1.02 31.27 -7.92
C ALA A 284 2.03 30.31 -8.56
N ASN A 285 3.33 30.49 -8.24
CA ASN A 285 4.40 29.57 -8.64
C ASN A 285 5.28 29.20 -7.43
N ALA A 286 5.82 28.00 -7.45
CA ALA A 286 6.83 27.55 -6.49
C ALA A 286 7.89 26.69 -7.20
N TYR A 287 9.08 26.62 -6.61
CA TYR A 287 10.18 25.82 -7.13
C TYR A 287 10.67 24.88 -6.04
N LEU A 288 10.94 23.62 -6.41
CA LEU A 288 11.47 22.62 -5.50
C LEU A 288 12.89 22.26 -5.88
N LYS A 289 13.70 22.02 -4.84
CA LYS A 289 15.01 21.39 -4.90
C LYS A 289 14.90 19.93 -4.42
N PRO A 290 15.87 19.06 -4.76
CA PRO A 290 15.90 17.70 -4.24
C PRO A 290 15.79 17.65 -2.71
N GLY A 291 14.91 16.78 -2.21
CA GLY A 291 14.59 16.67 -0.78
C GLY A 291 13.51 17.64 -0.29
N GLU A 292 12.89 18.42 -1.18
CA GLU A 292 11.78 19.32 -0.85
C GLU A 292 10.45 18.79 -1.38
N GLN A 293 9.37 19.19 -0.71
CA GLN A 293 7.98 18.98 -1.14
C GLN A 293 7.27 20.32 -1.24
N GLY A 294 6.34 20.38 -2.19
CA GLY A 294 5.38 21.49 -2.34
C GLY A 294 3.97 20.99 -2.08
N VAL A 295 3.29 21.60 -1.14
CA VAL A 295 1.88 21.34 -0.82
C VAL A 295 1.04 22.45 -1.37
N PHE A 296 0.07 22.11 -2.24
CA PHE A 296 -0.90 23.03 -2.80
C PHE A 296 -2.25 22.85 -2.11
N ALA A 297 -2.68 23.86 -1.40
CA ALA A 297 -3.98 23.91 -0.72
C ALA A 297 -4.50 25.35 -0.70
N ALA A 298 -5.81 25.56 -0.78
CA ALA A 298 -6.45 26.87 -0.76
C ALA A 298 -5.78 27.88 -1.73
N ASN A 299 -5.44 27.43 -2.94
CA ASN A 299 -4.78 28.21 -4.00
C ASN A 299 -3.40 28.80 -3.62
N LYS A 300 -2.68 28.17 -2.68
CA LYS A 300 -1.34 28.58 -2.25
C LYS A 300 -0.39 27.39 -2.24
N PHE A 301 0.89 27.66 -2.48
CA PHE A 301 1.96 26.68 -2.31
C PHE A 301 2.68 26.92 -0.99
N ALA A 302 2.90 25.82 -0.23
CA ALA A 302 3.82 25.77 0.88
C ALA A 302 4.96 24.81 0.53
N VAL A 303 6.19 25.28 0.60
CA VAL A 303 7.39 24.47 0.32
C VAL A 303 8.08 24.15 1.65
N SER A 304 8.43 22.88 1.85
CA SER A 304 9.11 22.39 3.04
C SER A 304 10.05 21.24 2.70
N LYS A 305 10.91 20.84 3.64
CA LYS A 305 11.70 19.62 3.54
C LYS A 305 10.75 18.41 3.53
N ALA A 306 11.03 17.43 2.67
CA ALA A 306 10.26 16.20 2.56
C ALA A 306 10.90 15.08 3.39
N ASP A 307 10.06 14.21 3.94
CA ASP A 307 10.45 12.88 4.40
C ASP A 307 10.35 11.92 3.19
N ILE A 308 11.48 11.73 2.50
CA ILE A 308 11.53 10.95 1.26
C ILE A 308 11.13 9.48 1.50
N ASP A 309 11.54 8.89 2.63
CA ASP A 309 11.19 7.50 2.97
C ASP A 309 9.69 7.34 3.13
N GLN A 310 9.03 8.28 3.80
CA GLN A 310 7.57 8.29 3.96
C GLN A 310 6.85 8.48 2.61
N GLU A 311 7.30 9.43 1.79
CA GLU A 311 6.66 9.74 0.51
C GLU A 311 6.82 8.62 -0.52
N MET A 312 7.92 7.86 -0.45
CA MET A 312 8.22 6.75 -1.35
C MET A 312 7.84 5.38 -0.79
N ALA A 313 7.34 5.32 0.44
CA ALA A 313 7.01 4.08 1.13
C ALA A 313 6.07 3.18 0.31
N TRP A 314 5.05 3.77 -0.32
CA TRP A 314 4.08 3.04 -1.12
C TRP A 314 4.71 2.31 -2.31
N LYS A 315 5.69 2.94 -2.97
CA LYS A 315 6.42 2.35 -4.10
C LYS A 315 7.40 1.26 -3.62
N ASN A 316 7.90 1.39 -2.40
CA ASN A 316 8.86 0.48 -1.78
C ASN A 316 8.19 -0.67 -1.00
N GLY A 317 6.85 -0.76 -1.01
CA GLY A 317 6.12 -1.86 -0.39
C GLY A 317 5.82 -1.68 1.10
N TYR A 318 5.85 -0.44 1.60
CA TYR A 318 5.59 -0.11 2.99
C TYR A 318 4.47 0.92 3.15
N PHE A 319 3.85 0.90 4.32
CA PHE A 319 3.24 2.07 4.92
C PHE A 319 4.25 2.64 5.91
N ILE A 320 4.65 3.88 5.74
CA ILE A 320 5.44 4.63 6.72
C ILE A 320 4.59 5.82 7.15
N PHE A 321 4.40 5.96 8.45
CA PHE A 321 3.66 7.04 9.09
C PHE A 321 4.60 7.83 9.97
N ASN A 322 4.56 9.15 9.91
CA ASN A 322 5.35 10.04 10.75
C ASN A 322 4.45 11.16 11.27
N GLY A 323 3.85 10.95 12.44
CA GLY A 323 2.88 11.88 13.03
C GLY A 323 1.58 12.02 12.22
N GLU A 324 1.22 11.04 11.40
CA GLU A 324 0.02 11.10 10.58
C GLU A 324 -1.26 10.87 11.39
N SER A 325 -2.31 11.64 11.07
CA SER A 325 -3.63 11.43 11.68
C SER A 325 -4.21 10.06 11.31
N LEU A 326 -5.00 9.47 12.24
CA LEU A 326 -5.70 8.20 11.99
C LEU A 326 -6.50 8.23 10.67
N SER A 327 -7.15 9.34 10.36
CA SER A 327 -7.92 9.47 9.13
C SER A 327 -7.03 9.40 7.87
N ALA A 328 -5.84 10.01 7.89
CA ALA A 328 -4.88 9.93 6.79
C ALA A 328 -4.33 8.50 6.62
N VAL A 329 -3.96 7.86 7.73
CA VAL A 329 -3.55 6.45 7.76
C VAL A 329 -4.63 5.55 7.16
N MET A 330 -5.88 5.70 7.62
CA MET A 330 -6.98 4.85 7.17
C MET A 330 -7.37 5.10 5.70
N ARG A 331 -7.19 6.29 5.14
CA ARG A 331 -7.34 6.51 3.69
C ARG A 331 -6.30 5.72 2.89
N LYS A 332 -5.02 5.71 3.28
CA LYS A 332 -3.97 4.89 2.66
C LYS A 332 -4.31 3.40 2.73
N VAL A 333 -4.69 2.92 3.91
CA VAL A 333 -5.12 1.52 4.14
C VAL A 333 -6.33 1.17 3.27
N SER A 334 -7.35 2.04 3.25
CA SER A 334 -8.57 1.79 2.50
C SER A 334 -8.34 1.67 1.00
N ARG A 335 -7.48 2.51 0.42
CA ARG A 335 -7.13 2.43 -1.02
C ARG A 335 -6.40 1.14 -1.34
N TRP A 336 -5.43 0.75 -0.51
CA TRP A 336 -4.60 -0.44 -0.77
C TRP A 336 -5.32 -1.76 -0.56
N TYR A 337 -6.17 -1.86 0.46
CA TYR A 337 -6.92 -3.09 0.75
C TYR A 337 -8.31 -3.10 0.10
N ASP A 338 -8.69 -2.03 -0.59
CA ASP A 338 -10.03 -1.84 -1.16
C ASP A 338 -11.13 -2.09 -0.12
N VAL A 339 -11.11 -1.37 0.98
CA VAL A 339 -12.08 -1.44 2.06
C VAL A 339 -12.74 -0.10 2.32
N GLU A 340 -14.00 -0.12 2.75
CA GLU A 340 -14.68 1.06 3.28
C GLU A 340 -14.29 1.28 4.74
N VAL A 341 -14.06 2.53 5.14
CA VAL A 341 -13.75 2.90 6.51
C VAL A 341 -14.87 3.73 7.10
N SER A 342 -15.34 3.32 8.27
CA SER A 342 -16.32 4.06 9.07
C SER A 342 -15.78 4.30 10.48
N TYR A 343 -16.24 5.37 11.11
CA TYR A 343 -15.80 5.78 12.44
C TYR A 343 -17.00 5.79 13.40
N SER A 344 -16.93 5.06 14.53
CA SER A 344 -17.98 5.04 15.55
C SER A 344 -18.00 6.33 16.38
N THR A 345 -16.82 6.96 16.51
CA THR A 345 -16.66 8.23 17.23
C THR A 345 -15.67 9.13 16.47
N HIS A 346 -15.83 10.44 16.58
CA HIS A 346 -14.94 11.41 15.92
C HIS A 346 -13.83 11.82 16.92
N ASN A 347 -12.81 10.99 17.08
CA ASN A 347 -11.59 11.40 17.80
C ASN A 347 -10.46 11.65 16.79
N ASN A 348 -10.34 12.90 16.32
CA ASN A 348 -9.42 13.27 15.24
C ASN A 348 -7.99 13.59 15.72
N ASN A 349 -7.68 13.45 17.01
CA ASN A 349 -6.41 13.89 17.59
C ASN A 349 -5.34 12.79 17.66
N LEU A 350 -5.66 11.58 17.21
CA LEU A 350 -4.69 10.47 17.22
C LEU A 350 -3.74 10.55 16.03
N THR A 351 -2.46 10.52 16.31
CA THR A 351 -1.40 10.45 15.28
C THR A 351 -0.63 9.15 15.40
N TYR A 352 -0.13 8.68 14.28
CA TYR A 352 0.59 7.42 14.17
C TYR A 352 1.99 7.65 13.63
N THR A 353 2.97 6.98 14.23
CA THR A 353 4.34 6.91 13.75
C THR A 353 4.77 5.46 13.75
N GLY A 354 5.41 5.01 12.68
CA GLY A 354 5.89 3.63 12.52
C GLY A 354 5.85 3.18 11.07
N SER A 355 6.32 1.98 10.82
CA SER A 355 6.30 1.38 9.49
C SER A 355 5.73 -0.04 9.54
N VAL A 356 5.02 -0.43 8.47
CA VAL A 356 4.47 -1.78 8.31
C VAL A 356 4.46 -2.16 6.83
N SER A 357 4.78 -3.42 6.54
CA SER A 357 4.75 -3.94 5.17
C SER A 357 3.33 -3.91 4.59
N ARG A 358 3.20 -3.46 3.34
CA ARG A 358 1.95 -3.49 2.57
C ARG A 358 1.57 -4.91 2.12
N PHE A 359 2.49 -5.89 2.24
CA PHE A 359 2.26 -7.28 1.85
C PHE A 359 1.46 -8.08 2.87
N LYS A 360 1.37 -7.60 4.10
CA LYS A 360 0.60 -8.27 5.15
C LYS A 360 -0.90 -8.17 4.86
N ASN A 361 -1.69 -9.13 5.35
CA ASN A 361 -3.13 -9.01 5.31
C ASN A 361 -3.60 -7.83 6.19
N ILE A 362 -4.79 -7.30 5.91
CA ILE A 362 -5.28 -6.11 6.61
C ILE A 362 -5.35 -6.30 8.12
N GLY A 363 -5.67 -7.53 8.60
CA GLY A 363 -5.79 -7.82 10.04
C GLY A 363 -4.48 -7.59 10.78
N GLU A 364 -3.35 -7.96 10.17
CA GLU A 364 -2.02 -7.72 10.72
C GLU A 364 -1.69 -6.22 10.78
N VAL A 365 -1.99 -5.46 9.71
CA VAL A 365 -1.79 -4.01 9.70
C VAL A 365 -2.65 -3.31 10.76
N LEU A 366 -3.94 -3.68 10.86
CA LEU A 366 -4.83 -3.10 11.86
C LEU A 366 -4.44 -3.51 13.29
N LYS A 367 -3.92 -4.73 13.47
CA LYS A 367 -3.35 -5.17 14.76
C LYS A 367 -2.21 -4.25 15.20
N VAL A 368 -1.28 -3.94 14.29
CA VAL A 368 -0.19 -3.02 14.56
C VAL A 368 -0.71 -1.64 14.98
N LEU A 369 -1.67 -1.08 14.25
CA LEU A 369 -2.28 0.20 14.60
C LEU A 369 -3.00 0.16 15.95
N SER A 370 -3.57 -1.00 16.34
CA SER A 370 -4.23 -1.18 17.65
C SER A 370 -3.26 -1.25 18.83
N LEU A 371 -1.98 -1.57 18.60
CA LEU A 371 -0.97 -1.66 19.68
C LEU A 371 -0.76 -0.33 20.41
N THR A 372 -1.14 0.78 19.80
CA THR A 372 -1.18 2.08 20.50
C THR A 372 -2.15 2.11 21.69
N GLY A 373 -3.03 1.10 21.79
CA GLY A 373 -4.02 0.95 22.85
C GLY A 373 -5.20 1.95 22.83
N THR A 374 -5.20 2.86 21.86
CA THR A 374 -6.20 3.94 21.76
C THR A 374 -7.34 3.65 20.80
N VAL A 375 -7.15 2.67 19.90
CA VAL A 375 -8.12 2.36 18.83
C VAL A 375 -8.27 0.86 18.67
N LYS A 376 -9.51 0.41 18.46
CA LYS A 376 -9.85 -0.95 18.04
C LYS A 376 -10.47 -0.93 16.66
N PHE A 377 -10.36 -2.02 15.96
CA PHE A 377 -10.93 -2.15 14.61
C PHE A 377 -11.86 -3.35 14.56
N ASN A 378 -13.03 -3.15 13.98
CA ASN A 378 -13.95 -4.23 13.64
C ASN A 378 -14.01 -4.37 12.13
N VAL A 379 -13.70 -5.57 11.62
CA VAL A 379 -13.68 -5.85 10.19
C VAL A 379 -14.86 -6.77 9.86
N GLN A 380 -15.77 -6.30 9.02
CA GLN A 380 -16.91 -7.06 8.53
C GLN A 380 -16.92 -7.01 7.01
N GLU A 381 -16.70 -8.14 6.36
CA GLU A 381 -16.52 -8.20 4.91
C GLU A 381 -15.44 -7.23 4.43
N ARG A 382 -15.80 -6.21 3.64
CA ARG A 382 -14.89 -5.15 3.16
C ARG A 382 -15.09 -3.81 3.88
N ARG A 383 -15.66 -3.81 5.07
CA ARG A 383 -15.83 -2.62 5.90
C ARG A 383 -15.01 -2.72 7.17
N VAL A 384 -14.23 -1.69 7.45
CA VAL A 384 -13.45 -1.50 8.68
C VAL A 384 -14.11 -0.40 9.49
N THR A 385 -14.61 -0.76 10.68
CA THR A 385 -15.14 0.22 11.64
C THR A 385 -14.09 0.53 12.68
N VAL A 386 -13.73 1.80 12.79
CA VAL A 386 -12.82 2.32 13.81
C VAL A 386 -13.63 2.58 15.08
N ILE A 387 -13.20 1.96 16.19
CA ILE A 387 -13.83 2.03 17.51
C ILE A 387 -12.81 2.61 18.48
N ASN A 388 -13.14 3.70 19.15
CA ASN A 388 -12.31 4.30 20.21
C ASN A 388 -12.78 3.83 21.59
#